data_7567584c4119271504918b010ddf4174
#
_entry.id   7567584c4119271504918b010ddf4174
#
_cell.length_a   1.000
_cell.length_b   1.000
_cell.length_c   1.000
_cell.angle_alpha   90.00
_cell.angle_beta   90.00
_cell.angle_gamma   90.00
#
_symmetry.space_group_name_H-M   'P 1'
#
loop_
_entity.id
_entity.type
_entity.pdbx_description
1 polymer ?
#
loop_
_entity_poly.entity_id
_entity_poly.type
_entity_poly.pdbx_seq_one_letter_code
_entity_poly.pdbx_strand_id
1 'polypeptide(L)'
;MSEIRTLIVDDSSVMRKIVERTLRQAGLDPMIVHEAGSGTEGLDVLKAQRVDLIVSDINMPSMDGLEFLRQIRDQNLAPGVPVVMITTESSEEQVKQAIQAGARGYIRKPFTAEQVKERVLPLVRLA
;
A
#
# COMPACT_ATOMS: atom_id res chain seq x y z
N MET A 1 -15.92 -3.78 -15.97
CA MET A 1 -14.87 -3.18 -15.17
C MET A 1 -13.97 -4.25 -14.60
N SER A 2 -12.68 -4.11 -14.80
CA SER A 2 -11.76 -5.11 -14.27
C SER A 2 -11.60 -4.96 -12.77
N GLU A 3 -11.31 -6.07 -12.12
CA GLU A 3 -11.05 -6.08 -10.69
C GLU A 3 -9.74 -5.36 -10.39
N ILE A 4 -9.73 -4.63 -9.29
CA ILE A 4 -8.53 -3.93 -8.83
C ILE A 4 -7.68 -4.93 -8.04
N ARG A 5 -6.46 -5.15 -8.48
CA ARG A 5 -5.53 -6.06 -7.81
C ARG A 5 -4.68 -5.26 -6.83
N THR A 6 -4.85 -5.57 -5.56
CA THR A 6 -4.22 -4.80 -4.48
C THR A 6 -3.30 -5.70 -3.66
N LEU A 7 -2.08 -5.23 -3.41
CA LEU A 7 -1.17 -5.85 -2.46
C LEU A 7 -1.23 -5.07 -1.15
N ILE A 8 -1.54 -5.76 -0.06
CA ILE A 8 -1.56 -5.19 1.29
C ILE A 8 -0.41 -5.78 2.08
N VAL A 9 0.49 -4.94 2.55
CA VAL A 9 1.68 -5.35 3.29
C VAL A 9 1.61 -4.79 4.71
N ASP A 10 1.55 -5.67 5.69
CA ASP A 10 1.51 -5.32 7.10
C ASP A 10 1.85 -6.58 7.88
N ASP A 11 2.64 -6.48 8.93
CA ASP A 11 3.03 -7.63 9.73
C ASP A 11 1.88 -8.19 10.58
N SER A 12 0.80 -7.45 10.72
CA SER A 12 -0.40 -7.87 11.45
C SER A 12 -1.47 -8.39 10.48
N SER A 13 -1.82 -9.67 10.59
CA SER A 13 -2.88 -10.25 9.77
C SER A 13 -4.24 -9.61 10.05
N VAL A 14 -4.48 -9.21 11.29
CA VAL A 14 -5.71 -8.51 11.67
C VAL A 14 -5.77 -7.16 10.98
N MET A 15 -4.67 -6.43 10.98
CA MET A 15 -4.63 -5.13 10.33
C MET A 15 -4.81 -5.24 8.82
N ARG A 16 -4.26 -6.27 8.19
CA ARG A 16 -4.46 -6.49 6.75
C ARG A 16 -5.95 -6.66 6.43
N LYS A 17 -6.71 -7.36 7.29
CA LYS A 17 -8.15 -7.53 7.09
C LYS A 17 -8.91 -6.21 7.28
N ILE A 18 -8.50 -5.40 8.23
CA ILE A 18 -9.09 -4.09 8.45
C ILE A 18 -8.85 -3.18 7.24
N VAL A 19 -7.63 -3.19 6.72
CA VAL A 19 -7.28 -2.41 5.52
C VAL A 19 -8.13 -2.87 4.33
N GLU A 20 -8.21 -4.16 4.09
CA GLU A 20 -9.02 -4.71 3.00
C GLU A 20 -10.48 -4.25 3.09
N ARG A 21 -11.07 -4.39 4.27
CA ARG A 21 -12.46 -3.99 4.50
C ARG A 21 -12.66 -2.51 4.22
N THR A 22 -11.76 -1.69 4.72
CA THR A 22 -11.86 -0.24 4.54
C THR A 22 -11.71 0.17 3.08
N LEU A 23 -10.81 -0.47 2.35
CA LEU A 23 -10.64 -0.23 0.93
C LEU A 23 -11.92 -0.57 0.16
N ARG A 24 -12.54 -1.71 0.47
CA ARG A 24 -13.79 -2.10 -0.19
C ARG A 24 -14.92 -1.13 0.13
N GLN A 25 -15.02 -0.69 1.38
CA GLN A 25 -16.02 0.29 1.79
C GLN A 25 -15.84 1.64 1.09
N ALA A 26 -14.60 1.96 0.75
CA ALA A 26 -14.27 3.21 0.05
C ALA A 26 -14.57 3.14 -1.46
N GLY A 27 -14.96 1.99 -1.97
CA GLY A 27 -15.32 1.86 -3.37
C GLY A 27 -14.34 1.05 -4.22
N LEU A 28 -13.29 0.49 -3.63
CA LEU A 28 -12.37 -0.39 -4.34
C LEU A 28 -12.95 -1.81 -4.36
N ASP A 29 -14.02 -1.97 -5.09
CA ASP A 29 -14.73 -3.24 -5.18
C ASP A 29 -15.35 -3.33 -6.58
N PRO A 30 -15.15 -4.39 -7.33
CA PRO A 30 -14.46 -5.64 -6.93
C PRO A 30 -12.94 -5.50 -6.85
N MET A 31 -12.36 -6.23 -5.91
CA MET A 31 -10.93 -6.17 -5.65
C MET A 31 -10.38 -7.56 -5.37
N ILE A 32 -9.23 -7.87 -5.96
CA ILE A 32 -8.48 -9.09 -5.64
C ILE A 32 -7.35 -8.66 -4.71
N VAL A 33 -7.26 -9.29 -3.55
CA VAL A 33 -6.27 -8.94 -2.53
C VAL A 33 -5.17 -9.98 -2.44
N HIS A 34 -3.93 -9.52 -2.52
CA HIS A 34 -2.76 -10.29 -2.15
C HIS A 34 -2.25 -9.73 -0.83
N GLU A 35 -1.92 -10.58 0.10
CA GLU A 35 -1.43 -10.16 1.42
C GLU A 35 0.02 -10.56 1.58
N ALA A 36 0.78 -9.73 2.28
CA ALA A 36 2.16 -10.03 2.64
C ALA A 36 2.40 -9.58 4.07
N GLY A 37 3.06 -10.41 4.85
CA GLY A 37 3.35 -10.12 6.25
C GLY A 37 4.67 -9.39 6.47
N SER A 38 5.41 -9.11 5.40
CA SER A 38 6.69 -8.42 5.47
C SER A 38 7.02 -7.79 4.13
N GLY A 39 8.00 -6.90 4.12
CA GLY A 39 8.49 -6.31 2.87
C GLY A 39 9.06 -7.36 1.93
N THR A 40 9.77 -8.35 2.47
CA THR A 40 10.33 -9.43 1.65
C THR A 40 9.24 -10.23 0.96
N GLU A 41 8.20 -10.61 1.69
CA GLU A 41 7.06 -11.30 1.10
C GLU A 41 6.36 -10.43 0.05
N GLY A 42 6.26 -9.13 0.33
CA GLY A 42 5.68 -8.19 -0.63
C GLY A 42 6.46 -8.14 -1.93
N LEU A 43 7.79 -8.13 -1.85
CA LEU A 43 8.63 -8.16 -3.04
C LEU A 43 8.41 -9.45 -3.83
N ASP A 44 8.28 -10.58 -3.14
CA ASP A 44 8.01 -11.86 -3.79
C ASP A 44 6.68 -11.85 -4.53
N VAL A 45 5.65 -11.27 -3.93
CA VAL A 45 4.34 -11.13 -4.59
C VAL A 45 4.48 -10.29 -5.86
N LEU A 46 5.20 -9.18 -5.79
CA LEU A 46 5.36 -8.29 -6.95
C LEU A 46 6.15 -8.92 -8.09
N LYS A 47 7.02 -9.87 -7.78
CA LYS A 47 7.75 -10.62 -8.81
C LYS A 47 6.87 -11.65 -9.51
N ALA A 48 5.84 -12.13 -8.82
CA ALA A 48 4.99 -13.23 -9.30
C ALA A 48 3.62 -12.75 -9.78
N GLN A 49 3.12 -11.63 -9.28
CA GLN A 49 1.75 -11.19 -9.53
C GLN A 49 1.71 -9.74 -10.00
N ARG A 50 0.81 -9.47 -10.91
CA ARG A 50 0.53 -8.10 -11.33
C ARG A 50 -0.43 -7.46 -10.33
N VAL A 51 -0.14 -6.20 -9.93
CA VAL A 51 -1.02 -5.46 -9.02
C VAL A 51 -1.27 -4.05 -9.58
N ASP A 52 -2.36 -3.45 -9.14
CA ASP A 52 -2.76 -2.11 -9.56
C ASP A 52 -2.60 -1.09 -8.44
N LEU A 53 -2.42 -1.55 -7.21
CA LEU A 53 -2.28 -0.72 -6.03
C LEU A 53 -1.46 -1.46 -4.98
N ILE A 54 -0.58 -0.76 -4.30
CA ILE A 54 0.18 -1.30 -3.16
C ILE A 54 -0.13 -0.44 -1.95
N VAL A 55 -0.56 -1.07 -0.86
CA VAL A 55 -0.81 -0.41 0.43
C VAL A 55 0.10 -1.06 1.45
N SER A 56 1.00 -0.29 2.05
CA SER A 56 2.00 -0.83 2.96
C SER A 56 2.10 -0.05 4.26
N ASP A 57 2.26 -0.75 5.35
CA ASP A 57 2.64 -0.14 6.61
C ASP A 57 4.07 0.37 6.50
N ILE A 58 4.39 1.43 7.21
CA ILE A 58 5.77 1.94 7.29
C ILE A 58 6.55 1.16 8.35
N ASN A 59 5.96 0.92 9.50
CA ASN A 59 6.64 0.31 10.65
C ASN A 59 6.48 -1.21 10.63
N MET A 60 7.45 -1.89 10.07
CA MET A 60 7.49 -3.35 10.01
C MET A 60 8.85 -3.84 10.47
N PRO A 61 8.92 -5.02 11.12
CA PRO A 61 10.23 -5.59 11.50
C PRO A 61 11.02 -6.01 10.26
N SER A 62 12.32 -6.05 10.38
CA SER A 62 13.29 -6.45 9.35
C SER A 62 13.40 -5.45 8.20
N MET A 63 12.40 -5.37 7.35
CA MET A 63 12.36 -4.42 6.25
C MET A 63 11.16 -3.51 6.46
N ASP A 64 11.40 -2.24 6.82
CA ASP A 64 10.31 -1.28 7.01
C ASP A 64 9.73 -0.85 5.66
N GLY A 65 8.63 -0.09 5.71
CA GLY A 65 7.93 0.34 4.50
C GLY A 65 8.77 1.23 3.60
N LEU A 66 9.68 2.02 4.16
CA LEU A 66 10.54 2.88 3.37
C LEU A 66 11.55 2.05 2.57
N GLU A 67 12.14 1.06 3.21
CA GLU A 67 13.07 0.16 2.52
C GLU A 67 12.34 -0.68 1.47
N PHE A 68 11.14 -1.16 1.79
CA PHE A 68 10.30 -1.87 0.85
C PHE A 68 10.06 -1.02 -0.40
N LEU A 69 9.73 0.24 -0.21
CA LEU A 69 9.49 1.18 -1.30
C LEU A 69 10.75 1.38 -2.16
N ARG A 70 11.91 1.51 -1.51
CA ARG A 70 13.19 1.64 -2.23
C ARG A 70 13.51 0.39 -3.05
N GLN A 71 13.24 -0.78 -2.49
CA GLN A 71 13.49 -2.05 -3.18
C GLN A 71 12.57 -2.20 -4.40
N ILE A 72 11.32 -1.78 -4.28
CA ILE A 72 10.40 -1.77 -5.42
C ILE A 72 10.98 -0.93 -6.56
N ARG A 73 11.46 0.25 -6.24
CA ARG A 73 12.05 1.16 -7.23
C ARG A 73 13.34 0.61 -7.81
N ASP A 74 14.25 0.17 -6.95
CA ASP A 74 15.57 -0.28 -7.39
C ASP A 74 15.52 -1.53 -8.25
N GLN A 75 14.58 -2.41 -7.99
CA GLN A 75 14.37 -3.63 -8.77
C GLN A 75 13.39 -3.43 -9.91
N ASN A 76 12.88 -2.21 -10.07
CA ASN A 76 11.91 -1.86 -11.11
C ASN A 76 10.69 -2.79 -11.09
N LEU A 77 10.18 -3.07 -9.90
CA LEU A 77 8.99 -3.87 -9.73
C LEU A 77 7.75 -2.97 -9.83
N ALA A 78 6.67 -3.52 -10.38
CA ALA A 78 5.39 -2.82 -10.48
C ALA A 78 5.53 -1.35 -10.95
N PRO A 79 6.22 -1.10 -12.09
CA PRO A 79 6.42 0.28 -12.53
C PRO A 79 5.09 0.98 -12.80
N GLY A 80 4.97 2.22 -12.32
CA GLY A 80 3.76 3.01 -12.49
C GLY A 80 2.64 2.69 -11.50
N VAL A 81 2.78 1.66 -10.70
CA VAL A 81 1.75 1.29 -9.72
C VAL A 81 1.85 2.21 -8.50
N PRO A 82 0.74 2.83 -8.07
CA PRO A 82 0.80 3.71 -6.90
C PRO A 82 1.02 2.92 -5.61
N VAL A 83 1.87 3.46 -4.75
CA VAL A 83 2.11 2.94 -3.41
C VAL A 83 1.60 3.94 -2.39
N VAL A 84 0.73 3.48 -1.51
CA VAL A 84 0.18 4.30 -0.43
C VAL A 84 0.70 3.73 0.88
N MET A 85 1.30 4.59 1.70
CA MET A 85 1.82 4.19 3.01
C MET A 85 0.77 4.39 4.08
N ILE A 86 0.72 3.46 5.03
CA ILE A 86 -0.16 3.57 6.19
C ILE A 86 0.72 3.59 7.43
N THR A 87 0.46 4.51 8.36
CA THR A 87 1.29 4.65 9.54
C THR A 87 0.49 5.12 10.75
N THR A 88 0.88 4.66 11.93
CA THR A 88 0.33 5.18 13.19
C THR A 88 1.02 6.48 13.58
N GLU A 89 2.22 6.70 13.09
CA GLU A 89 2.97 7.91 13.38
C GLU A 89 3.19 8.69 12.10
N SER A 90 2.77 9.93 12.11
CA SER A 90 3.05 10.83 11.00
C SER A 90 4.13 11.81 11.43
N SER A 91 5.38 11.35 11.54
CA SER A 91 6.45 12.31 11.59
C SER A 91 6.56 12.89 10.19
N GLU A 92 6.67 14.18 10.10
CA GLU A 92 6.83 14.86 8.81
C GLU A 92 8.03 14.29 8.05
N GLU A 93 9.04 13.89 8.78
CA GLU A 93 10.26 13.33 8.21
C GLU A 93 9.99 12.01 7.50
N GLN A 94 9.25 11.09 8.14
CA GLN A 94 8.92 9.81 7.51
C GLN A 94 8.04 9.96 6.28
N VAL A 95 7.06 10.85 6.35
CA VAL A 95 6.19 11.14 5.22
C VAL A 95 7.00 11.71 4.06
N LYS A 96 7.89 12.64 4.36
CA LYS A 96 8.75 13.26 3.37
C LYS A 96 9.65 12.22 2.68
N GLN A 97 10.25 11.34 3.47
CA GLN A 97 11.10 10.27 2.95
C GLN A 97 10.29 9.31 2.05
N ALA A 98 9.06 8.98 2.46
CA ALA A 98 8.21 8.10 1.69
C ALA A 98 7.87 8.72 0.33
N ILE A 99 7.52 9.98 0.32
CA ILE A 99 7.18 10.68 -0.94
C ILE A 99 8.42 10.79 -1.84
N GLN A 100 9.57 11.09 -1.26
CA GLN A 100 10.82 11.15 -2.03
C GLN A 100 11.20 9.79 -2.61
N ALA A 101 10.85 8.72 -1.92
CA ALA A 101 11.10 7.36 -2.40
C ALA A 101 10.05 6.86 -3.40
N GLY A 102 9.02 7.66 -3.68
CA GLY A 102 8.04 7.36 -4.72
C GLY A 102 6.64 7.06 -4.25
N ALA A 103 6.34 7.16 -2.95
CA ALA A 103 4.98 6.97 -2.47
C ALA A 103 4.06 8.05 -3.03
N ARG A 104 2.86 7.63 -3.44
CA ARG A 104 1.86 8.54 -3.99
C ARG A 104 0.97 9.14 -2.93
N GLY A 105 0.99 8.60 -1.72
CA GLY A 105 0.21 9.13 -0.62
C GLY A 105 0.49 8.40 0.66
N TYR A 106 -0.10 8.90 1.74
CA TYR A 106 -0.04 8.23 3.03
C TYR A 106 -1.36 8.44 3.76
N ILE A 107 -1.68 7.50 4.65
CA ILE A 107 -2.87 7.56 5.48
C ILE A 107 -2.45 7.24 6.90
N ARG A 108 -2.98 8.00 7.85
CA ARG A 108 -2.68 7.83 9.26
C ARG A 108 -3.68 6.89 9.90
N LYS A 109 -3.20 5.94 10.70
CA LYS A 109 -4.06 5.08 11.51
C LYS A 109 -4.48 5.84 12.78
N PRO A 110 -5.69 5.71 13.26
CA PRO A 110 -6.81 5.01 12.62
C PRO A 110 -7.37 5.82 11.45
N PHE A 111 -7.85 5.11 10.43
CA PHE A 111 -8.34 5.76 9.22
C PHE A 111 -9.78 5.33 8.91
N THR A 112 -10.47 6.16 8.13
CA THR A 112 -11.86 5.93 7.75
C THR A 112 -11.95 5.62 6.27
N ALA A 113 -13.09 5.03 5.84
CA ALA A 113 -13.35 4.81 4.43
C ALA A 113 -13.36 6.12 3.65
N GLU A 114 -13.77 7.22 4.28
CA GLU A 114 -13.77 8.54 3.65
C GLU A 114 -12.37 9.02 3.30
N GLN A 115 -11.41 8.83 4.23
CA GLN A 115 -10.02 9.20 3.98
C GLN A 115 -9.42 8.36 2.85
N VAL A 116 -9.72 7.08 2.82
CA VAL A 116 -9.28 6.19 1.75
C VAL A 116 -9.87 6.64 0.42
N LYS A 117 -11.16 6.98 0.42
CA LYS A 117 -11.85 7.45 -0.77
C LYS A 117 -11.17 8.71 -1.33
N GLU A 118 -10.81 9.64 -0.48
CA GLU A 118 -10.17 10.87 -0.90
C GLU A 118 -8.74 10.67 -1.39
N ARG A 119 -7.98 9.78 -0.75
CA ARG A 119 -6.54 9.67 -0.98
C ARG A 119 -6.15 8.52 -1.90
N VAL A 120 -6.92 7.46 -1.92
CA VAL A 120 -6.55 6.24 -2.66
C VAL A 120 -7.36 6.09 -3.93
N LEU A 121 -8.66 6.31 -3.86
CA LEU A 121 -9.54 6.07 -5.00
C LEU A 121 -9.12 6.84 -6.26
N PRO A 122 -8.73 8.13 -6.17
CA PRO A 122 -8.27 8.86 -7.36
C PRO A 122 -7.04 8.25 -8.01
N LEU A 123 -6.19 7.55 -7.25
CA LEU A 123 -4.96 6.97 -7.77
C LEU A 123 -5.23 5.78 -8.68
N VAL A 124 -6.31 5.05 -8.44
CA VAL A 124 -6.64 3.83 -9.20
C VAL A 124 -7.72 4.05 -10.24
N ARG A 125 -8.42 5.18 -10.22
CA ARG A 125 -9.48 5.49 -11.17
C ARG A 125 -9.02 6.24 -12.40
N LEU A 126 -7.76 6.58 -12.48
CA LEU A 126 -7.23 7.39 -13.57
C LEU A 126 -6.95 6.61 -14.85
N ALA A 127 -7.14 5.33 -14.80
CA ALA A 127 -6.90 4.50 -15.99
C ALA A 127 -8.06 4.59 -16.96
#